data_f7105e3ddf75cb5fe60a5c85aac719be
#
_entry.id   f7105e3ddf75cb5fe60a5c85aac719be
#
_cell.length_a   1.000
_cell.length_b   1.000
_cell.length_c   1.000
_cell.angle_alpha   90.00
_cell.angle_beta   90.00
_cell.angle_gamma   90.00
#
_symmetry.space_group_name_H-M   'P 1'
#
loop_
_entity.id
_entity.type
_entity.pdbx_description
1 polymer ?
#
loop_
_entity_poly.entity_id
_entity_poly.type
_entity_poly.pdbx_seq_one_letter_code
_entity_poly.pdbx_strand_id
1 'polypeptide(L)'
;MNDTPASDPVRQELLDIFVGRATRRYGLSEINQLQHALQAAALAEADAAPAATVLASLLHDVGHMIHHLGEDPAARGVDDVHEELGARWLAERFGPAVSEPVRLHVAAKRYLCTVESDYFGKLAPDSVRSLELQGGLMSPDEITAFRANPFHAEAVRLRRYDEEAKDPQAQTPDFDHYLRHVADCRK
;
A
#
# COMPACT_ATOMS: atom_id res chain seq x y z
N MET A 1 10.12 -6.43 39.81
CA MET A 1 8.94 -6.83 39.00
C MET A 1 9.17 -6.23 37.62
N ASN A 2 9.54 -7.06 36.63
CA ASN A 2 9.71 -6.59 35.29
C ASN A 2 8.32 -6.55 34.67
N ASP A 3 7.71 -5.36 34.60
CA ASP A 3 6.59 -5.10 33.72
C ASP A 3 7.11 -5.18 32.28
N THR A 4 7.00 -6.34 31.68
CA THR A 4 7.08 -6.43 30.21
C THR A 4 5.90 -5.62 29.69
N PRO A 5 6.10 -4.55 28.90
CA PRO A 5 4.99 -3.80 28.35
C PRO A 5 4.11 -4.79 27.56
N ALA A 6 2.82 -4.79 27.89
CA ALA A 6 1.85 -5.62 27.16
C ALA A 6 2.04 -5.38 25.67
N SER A 7 2.32 -6.44 24.91
CA SER A 7 2.55 -6.34 23.47
C SER A 7 1.33 -5.67 22.85
N ASP A 8 1.55 -4.60 22.10
CA ASP A 8 0.47 -3.91 21.38
C ASP A 8 -0.25 -4.92 20.48
N PRO A 9 -1.56 -5.16 20.69
CA PRO A 9 -2.28 -6.21 19.94
C PRO A 9 -2.31 -5.95 18.44
N VAL A 10 -2.31 -4.68 18.01
CA VAL A 10 -2.26 -4.33 16.57
C VAL A 10 -0.88 -4.65 15.99
N ARG A 11 0.18 -4.38 16.76
CA ARG A 11 1.54 -4.76 16.35
C ARG A 11 1.67 -6.27 16.17
N GLN A 12 1.12 -7.06 17.11
CA GLN A 12 1.16 -8.52 17.01
C GLN A 12 0.35 -9.02 15.81
N GLU A 13 -0.84 -8.48 15.57
CA GLU A 13 -1.67 -8.83 14.42
C GLU A 13 -0.95 -8.53 13.08
N LEU A 14 -0.27 -7.38 12.97
CA LEU A 14 0.54 -7.04 11.81
C LEU A 14 1.69 -8.04 11.60
N LEU A 15 2.39 -8.40 12.65
CA LEU A 15 3.45 -9.42 12.58
C LEU A 15 2.91 -10.76 12.08
N ASP A 16 1.78 -11.21 12.59
CA ASP A 16 1.15 -12.48 12.20
C ASP A 16 0.74 -12.48 10.71
N ILE A 17 0.21 -11.37 10.22
CA ILE A 17 -0.15 -11.21 8.80
C ILE A 17 1.13 -11.23 7.92
N PHE A 18 2.13 -10.43 8.25
CA PHE A 18 3.30 -10.26 7.41
C PHE A 18 4.26 -11.45 7.49
N VAL A 19 4.51 -12.04 8.65
CA VAL A 19 5.34 -13.25 8.78
C VAL A 19 4.66 -14.46 8.14
N GLY A 20 3.33 -14.59 8.29
CA GLY A 20 2.59 -15.77 7.80
C GLY A 20 2.27 -15.73 6.29
N ARG A 21 2.05 -14.56 5.71
CA ARG A 21 1.47 -14.43 4.35
C ARG A 21 2.27 -13.57 3.39
N ALA A 22 3.00 -12.57 3.86
CA ALA A 22 3.72 -11.61 3.01
C ALA A 22 5.02 -12.18 2.41
N THR A 23 5.44 -13.38 2.77
CA THR A 23 6.55 -14.11 2.14
C THR A 23 6.18 -14.71 0.78
N ARG A 24 4.92 -14.63 0.38
CA ARG A 24 4.45 -15.04 -0.94
C ARG A 24 4.97 -14.07 -2.00
N ARG A 25 5.15 -14.59 -3.22
CA ARG A 25 5.62 -13.80 -4.36
C ARG A 25 4.66 -12.63 -4.63
N TYR A 26 5.23 -11.46 -4.96
CA TYR A 26 4.47 -10.27 -5.34
C TYR A 26 4.24 -10.28 -6.86
N GLY A 27 3.07 -10.69 -7.30
CA GLY A 27 2.67 -10.69 -8.70
C GLY A 27 3.70 -11.39 -9.62
N LEU A 28 4.12 -10.70 -10.71
CA LEU A 28 5.14 -11.13 -11.66
C LEU A 28 6.56 -10.68 -11.26
N SER A 29 6.72 -9.95 -10.16
CA SER A 29 8.01 -9.41 -9.74
C SER A 29 8.90 -10.49 -9.10
N GLU A 30 10.21 -10.21 -9.01
CA GLU A 30 11.18 -11.08 -8.35
C GLU A 30 11.19 -10.93 -6.82
N ILE A 31 10.42 -9.98 -6.28
CA ILE A 31 10.28 -9.71 -4.83
C ILE A 31 9.00 -10.33 -4.27
N ASN A 32 8.92 -10.45 -2.95
CA ASN A 32 7.71 -10.86 -2.24
C ASN A 32 6.96 -9.64 -1.67
N GLN A 33 5.74 -9.87 -1.16
CA GLN A 33 4.89 -8.82 -0.58
C GLN A 33 5.58 -8.08 0.59
N LEU A 34 6.33 -8.78 1.42
CA LEU A 34 7.07 -8.16 2.52
C LEU A 34 8.18 -7.23 2.01
N GLN A 35 8.98 -7.69 1.04
CA GLN A 35 10.03 -6.87 0.43
C GLN A 35 9.45 -5.61 -0.22
N HIS A 36 8.33 -5.75 -0.94
CA HIS A 36 7.62 -4.62 -1.53
C HIS A 36 7.16 -3.62 -0.47
N ALA A 37 6.48 -4.08 0.57
CA ALA A 37 6.00 -3.25 1.67
C ALA A 37 7.13 -2.48 2.38
N LEU A 38 8.25 -3.17 2.66
CA LEU A 38 9.42 -2.56 3.30
C LEU A 38 10.08 -1.50 2.43
N GLN A 39 10.18 -1.74 1.11
CA GLN A 39 10.74 -0.77 0.18
C GLN A 39 9.86 0.47 0.06
N ALA A 40 8.53 0.31 -0.04
CA ALA A 40 7.60 1.45 -0.09
C ALA A 40 7.70 2.31 1.19
N ALA A 41 7.81 1.67 2.36
CA ALA A 41 8.01 2.38 3.62
C ALA A 41 9.38 3.07 3.69
N ALA A 42 10.44 2.43 3.19
CA ALA A 42 11.79 3.01 3.16
C ALA A 42 11.85 4.27 2.27
N LEU A 43 11.20 4.23 1.11
CA LEU A 43 11.09 5.39 0.21
C LEU A 43 10.33 6.54 0.88
N ALA A 44 9.23 6.25 1.55
CA ALA A 44 8.47 7.25 2.30
C ALA A 44 9.30 7.86 3.44
N GLU A 45 10.06 7.04 4.16
CA GLU A 45 10.95 7.51 5.24
C GLU A 45 12.10 8.36 4.70
N ALA A 46 12.73 7.95 3.61
CA ALA A 46 13.80 8.71 2.94
C ALA A 46 13.33 10.08 2.43
N ASP A 47 12.06 10.18 2.05
CA ASP A 47 11.39 11.45 1.65
C ASP A 47 10.91 12.27 2.86
N ALA A 48 11.31 11.90 4.08
CA ALA A 48 10.90 12.52 5.34
C ALA A 48 9.37 12.69 5.47
N ALA A 49 8.62 11.71 4.96
CA ALA A 49 7.17 11.71 5.03
C ALA A 49 6.67 11.56 6.49
N PRO A 50 5.48 12.08 6.83
CA PRO A 50 4.87 11.87 8.15
C PRO A 50 4.74 10.39 8.49
N ALA A 51 4.77 10.06 9.80
CA ALA A 51 4.63 8.69 10.31
C ALA A 51 3.42 7.95 9.73
N ALA A 52 2.28 8.64 9.56
CA ALA A 52 1.08 8.08 8.95
C ALA A 52 1.29 7.67 7.48
N THR A 53 2.07 8.46 6.70
CA THR A 53 2.37 8.13 5.31
C THR A 53 3.36 6.97 5.22
N VAL A 54 4.37 6.90 6.10
CA VAL A 54 5.29 5.76 6.18
C VAL A 54 4.52 4.49 6.51
N LEU A 55 3.62 4.54 7.50
CA LEU A 55 2.79 3.39 7.88
C LEU A 55 1.78 3.00 6.78
N ALA A 56 1.17 3.97 6.11
CA ALA A 56 0.30 3.72 4.96
C ALA A 56 1.06 3.04 3.82
N SER A 57 2.31 3.47 3.55
CA SER A 57 3.17 2.85 2.54
C SER A 57 3.57 1.41 2.89
N LEU A 58 3.86 1.14 4.17
CA LEU A 58 4.11 -0.23 4.66
C LEU A 58 2.90 -1.14 4.47
N LEU A 59 1.68 -0.62 4.65
CA LEU A 59 0.46 -1.41 4.78
C LEU A 59 -0.48 -1.30 3.56
N HIS A 60 -0.06 -0.62 2.47
CA HIS A 60 -0.95 -0.31 1.35
C HIS A 60 -1.57 -1.56 0.70
N ASP A 61 -0.81 -2.63 0.63
CA ASP A 61 -1.19 -3.90 0.03
C ASP A 61 -1.70 -4.95 1.05
N VAL A 62 -1.97 -4.55 2.31
CA VAL A 62 -2.45 -5.49 3.33
C VAL A 62 -3.72 -6.23 2.90
N GLY A 63 -4.54 -5.60 2.05
CA GLY A 63 -5.74 -6.21 1.47
C GLY A 63 -5.47 -7.52 0.74
N HIS A 64 -4.36 -7.62 -0.01
CA HIS A 64 -3.94 -8.86 -0.67
C HIS A 64 -3.64 -10.00 0.31
N MET A 65 -3.27 -9.67 1.54
CA MET A 65 -2.92 -10.68 2.55
C MET A 65 -4.12 -11.14 3.39
N ILE A 66 -5.19 -10.35 3.42
CA ILE A 66 -6.38 -10.65 4.25
C ILE A 66 -7.58 -11.14 3.44
N HIS A 67 -7.57 -11.06 2.10
CA HIS A 67 -8.64 -11.62 1.27
C HIS A 67 -8.52 -13.15 1.14
N HIS A 68 -9.59 -13.79 0.64
CA HIS A 68 -9.70 -15.24 0.46
C HIS A 68 -9.78 -15.67 -1.01
N LEU A 69 -9.37 -14.81 -1.96
CA LEU A 69 -9.49 -15.04 -3.40
C LEU A 69 -8.39 -15.96 -3.98
N GLY A 70 -7.44 -16.40 -3.16
CA GLY A 70 -6.27 -17.19 -3.62
C GLY A 70 -5.17 -16.29 -4.20
N GLU A 71 -4.17 -16.92 -4.83
CA GLU A 71 -3.05 -16.22 -5.45
C GLU A 71 -3.46 -15.65 -6.81
N ASP A 72 -2.93 -14.45 -7.13
CA ASP A 72 -3.08 -13.72 -8.40
C ASP A 72 -4.52 -13.70 -8.98
N PRO A 73 -5.48 -13.02 -8.31
CA PRO A 73 -6.84 -12.85 -8.85
C PRO A 73 -6.85 -12.14 -10.21
N ALA A 74 -5.94 -11.19 -10.43
CA ALA A 74 -5.83 -10.43 -11.66
C ALA A 74 -5.50 -11.31 -12.89
N ALA A 75 -4.75 -12.41 -12.71
CA ALA A 75 -4.53 -13.38 -13.80
C ALA A 75 -5.83 -14.08 -14.25
N ARG A 76 -6.85 -14.10 -13.39
CA ARG A 76 -8.18 -14.65 -13.68
C ARG A 76 -9.19 -13.58 -14.13
N GLY A 77 -8.73 -12.34 -14.35
CA GLY A 77 -9.60 -11.22 -14.72
C GLY A 77 -10.48 -10.71 -13.57
N VAL A 78 -10.07 -10.95 -12.32
CA VAL A 78 -10.81 -10.53 -11.12
C VAL A 78 -10.09 -9.35 -10.49
N ASP A 79 -10.79 -8.23 -10.31
CA ASP A 79 -10.39 -7.15 -9.44
C ASP A 79 -10.67 -7.57 -7.98
N ASP A 80 -9.64 -7.66 -7.17
CA ASP A 80 -9.75 -8.09 -5.77
C ASP A 80 -10.12 -6.97 -4.79
N VAL A 81 -10.19 -5.73 -5.31
CA VAL A 81 -10.57 -4.52 -4.54
C VAL A 81 -9.76 -4.41 -3.22
N HIS A 82 -8.48 -4.82 -3.29
CA HIS A 82 -7.61 -4.93 -2.11
C HIS A 82 -7.44 -3.61 -1.37
N GLU A 83 -7.46 -2.47 -2.10
CA GLU A 83 -7.39 -1.13 -1.53
C GLU A 83 -8.58 -0.83 -0.61
N GLU A 84 -9.78 -1.22 -0.99
CA GLU A 84 -10.99 -1.02 -0.17
C GLU A 84 -11.01 -1.98 1.03
N LEU A 85 -10.60 -3.23 0.83
CA LEU A 85 -10.53 -4.21 1.90
C LEU A 85 -9.45 -3.83 2.93
N GLY A 86 -8.26 -3.48 2.45
CA GLY A 86 -7.15 -3.02 3.28
C GLY A 86 -7.52 -1.75 4.06
N ALA A 87 -8.09 -0.76 3.39
CA ALA A 87 -8.48 0.49 4.02
C ALA A 87 -9.54 0.30 5.11
N ARG A 88 -10.54 -0.56 4.91
CA ARG A 88 -11.54 -0.87 5.96
C ARG A 88 -10.88 -1.51 7.18
N TRP A 89 -10.00 -2.48 6.96
CA TRP A 89 -9.26 -3.14 8.02
C TRP A 89 -8.37 -2.15 8.80
N LEU A 90 -7.69 -1.23 8.08
CA LEU A 90 -6.86 -0.18 8.66
C LEU A 90 -7.71 0.86 9.42
N ALA A 91 -8.87 1.24 8.90
CA ALA A 91 -9.74 2.24 9.52
C ALA A 91 -10.30 1.81 10.89
N GLU A 92 -10.32 0.52 11.20
CA GLU A 92 -10.68 0.02 12.53
C GLU A 92 -9.56 0.26 13.57
N ARG A 93 -8.31 0.41 13.12
CA ARG A 93 -7.09 0.44 13.94
C ARG A 93 -6.41 1.80 13.96
N PHE A 94 -6.45 2.49 12.83
CA PHE A 94 -5.72 3.74 12.58
C PHE A 94 -6.66 4.87 12.15
N GLY A 95 -6.16 6.10 12.25
CA GLY A 95 -6.86 7.27 11.75
C GLY A 95 -6.89 7.35 10.20
N PRO A 96 -7.71 8.29 9.66
CA PRO A 96 -7.89 8.45 8.21
C PRO A 96 -6.59 8.83 7.47
N ALA A 97 -5.61 9.41 8.17
CA ALA A 97 -4.30 9.72 7.58
C ALA A 97 -3.51 8.46 7.14
N VAL A 98 -3.84 7.28 7.68
CA VAL A 98 -3.29 5.99 7.25
C VAL A 98 -4.24 5.29 6.27
N SER A 99 -5.52 5.16 6.61
CA SER A 99 -6.46 4.35 5.85
C SER A 99 -6.89 4.97 4.51
N GLU A 100 -7.04 6.30 4.44
CA GLU A 100 -7.52 6.95 3.21
C GLU A 100 -6.49 6.94 2.07
N PRO A 101 -5.18 7.23 2.27
CA PRO A 101 -4.20 7.05 1.22
C PRO A 101 -4.15 5.62 0.68
N VAL A 102 -4.32 4.61 1.54
CA VAL A 102 -4.41 3.21 1.13
C VAL A 102 -5.66 2.97 0.27
N ARG A 103 -6.84 3.46 0.68
CA ARG A 103 -8.07 3.34 -0.10
C ARG A 103 -7.94 3.98 -1.49
N LEU A 104 -7.19 5.04 -1.60
CA LEU A 104 -7.07 5.86 -2.80
C LEU A 104 -5.89 5.47 -3.71
N HIS A 105 -4.98 4.55 -3.32
CA HIS A 105 -3.75 4.34 -4.08
C HIS A 105 -3.98 3.76 -5.48
N VAL A 106 -5.01 2.93 -5.66
CA VAL A 106 -5.44 2.45 -6.99
C VAL A 106 -6.01 3.60 -7.82
N ALA A 107 -6.86 4.44 -7.23
CA ALA A 107 -7.35 5.65 -7.89
C ALA A 107 -6.19 6.61 -8.24
N ALA A 108 -5.18 6.74 -7.38
CA ALA A 108 -3.98 7.52 -7.65
C ALA A 108 -3.17 6.98 -8.85
N LYS A 109 -3.09 5.65 -9.03
CA LYS A 109 -2.50 5.03 -10.24
C LYS A 109 -3.26 5.47 -11.50
N ARG A 110 -4.59 5.33 -11.52
CA ARG A 110 -5.45 5.75 -12.63
C ARG A 110 -5.27 7.25 -12.94
N TYR A 111 -5.27 8.06 -11.88
CA TYR A 111 -5.05 9.51 -11.97
C TYR A 111 -3.70 9.83 -12.63
N LEU A 112 -2.60 9.29 -12.13
CA LEU A 112 -1.25 9.53 -12.66
C LEU A 112 -1.13 9.09 -14.12
N CYS A 113 -1.68 7.93 -14.49
CA CYS A 113 -1.72 7.47 -15.88
C CYS A 113 -2.50 8.42 -16.80
N THR A 114 -3.45 9.19 -16.25
CA THR A 114 -4.27 10.12 -17.03
C THR A 114 -3.61 11.49 -17.19
N VAL A 115 -2.97 11.99 -16.13
CA VAL A 115 -2.48 13.40 -16.11
C VAL A 115 -1.00 13.53 -16.40
N GLU A 116 -0.20 12.46 -16.27
CA GLU A 116 1.23 12.45 -16.55
C GLU A 116 1.53 11.54 -17.74
N SER A 117 1.88 12.12 -18.89
CA SER A 117 2.11 11.41 -20.16
C SER A 117 3.12 10.26 -20.06
N ASP A 118 4.14 10.42 -19.22
CA ASP A 118 5.26 9.49 -19.12
C ASP A 118 5.06 8.44 -18.00
N TYR A 119 4.01 8.60 -17.16
CA TYR A 119 3.80 7.72 -16.01
C TYR A 119 3.40 6.31 -16.44
N PHE A 120 2.51 6.18 -17.44
CA PHE A 120 2.09 4.88 -17.96
C PHE A 120 3.28 4.03 -18.44
N GLY A 121 4.26 4.66 -19.11
CA GLY A 121 5.46 3.98 -19.60
C GLY A 121 6.41 3.48 -18.51
N LYS A 122 6.21 3.92 -17.26
CA LYS A 122 7.01 3.51 -16.09
C LYS A 122 6.36 2.37 -15.30
N LEU A 123 5.08 2.05 -15.60
CA LEU A 123 4.37 1.02 -14.86
C LEU A 123 5.00 -0.36 -15.03
N ALA A 124 5.11 -1.09 -13.93
CA ALA A 124 5.42 -2.50 -13.95
C ALA A 124 4.33 -3.31 -14.68
N PRO A 125 4.65 -4.47 -15.28
CA PRO A 125 3.68 -5.28 -16.04
C PRO A 125 2.40 -5.62 -15.26
N ASP A 126 2.50 -5.87 -13.95
CA ASP A 126 1.33 -6.11 -13.09
C ASP A 126 0.44 -4.89 -12.95
N SER A 127 1.06 -3.70 -12.79
CA SER A 127 0.33 -2.43 -12.70
C SER A 127 -0.39 -2.11 -14.01
N VAL A 128 0.21 -2.44 -15.18
CA VAL A 128 -0.45 -2.29 -16.48
C VAL A 128 -1.64 -3.24 -16.59
N ARG A 129 -1.45 -4.54 -16.25
CA ARG A 129 -2.50 -5.55 -16.32
C ARG A 129 -3.71 -5.20 -15.43
N SER A 130 -3.46 -4.75 -14.21
CA SER A 130 -4.53 -4.40 -13.26
C SER A 130 -5.20 -3.07 -13.58
N LEU A 131 -4.57 -2.16 -14.33
CA LEU A 131 -5.14 -0.85 -14.64
C LEU A 131 -6.50 -0.96 -15.36
N GLU A 132 -6.62 -1.83 -16.36
CA GLU A 132 -7.87 -2.01 -17.10
C GLU A 132 -8.98 -2.61 -16.22
N LEU A 133 -8.65 -3.61 -15.40
CA LEU A 133 -9.58 -4.23 -14.44
C LEU A 133 -10.09 -3.22 -13.42
N GLN A 134 -9.25 -2.27 -13.03
CA GLN A 134 -9.54 -1.23 -12.05
C GLN A 134 -10.19 0.03 -12.65
N GLY A 135 -10.70 -0.05 -13.89
CA GLY A 135 -11.45 1.03 -14.54
C GLY A 135 -10.67 1.92 -15.50
N GLY A 136 -9.39 1.59 -15.82
CA GLY A 136 -8.59 2.29 -16.84
C GLY A 136 -8.25 3.74 -16.46
N LEU A 137 -8.12 4.60 -17.46
CA LEU A 137 -7.85 6.02 -17.27
C LEU A 137 -9.07 6.73 -16.66
N MET A 138 -8.82 7.81 -15.93
CA MET A 138 -9.90 8.62 -15.33
C MET A 138 -10.55 9.55 -16.35
N SER A 139 -11.87 9.68 -16.26
CA SER A 139 -12.63 10.77 -16.88
C SER A 139 -12.36 12.11 -16.19
N PRO A 140 -12.70 13.27 -16.82
CA PRO A 140 -12.57 14.58 -16.20
C PRO A 140 -13.33 14.72 -14.87
N ASP A 141 -14.50 14.08 -14.75
CA ASP A 141 -15.31 14.11 -13.53
C ASP A 141 -14.65 13.28 -12.41
N GLU A 142 -14.08 12.11 -12.74
CA GLU A 142 -13.32 11.30 -11.78
C GLU A 142 -12.05 12.04 -11.29
N ILE A 143 -11.33 12.74 -12.19
CA ILE A 143 -10.19 13.57 -11.80
C ILE A 143 -10.61 14.66 -10.81
N THR A 144 -11.73 15.32 -11.10
CA THR A 144 -12.26 16.39 -10.24
C THR A 144 -12.64 15.84 -8.86
N ALA A 145 -13.34 14.71 -8.81
CA ALA A 145 -13.74 14.04 -7.58
C ALA A 145 -12.50 13.54 -6.78
N PHE A 146 -11.51 12.96 -7.45
CA PHE A 146 -10.28 12.51 -6.81
C PHE A 146 -9.52 13.68 -6.17
N ARG A 147 -9.34 14.79 -6.91
CA ARG A 147 -8.65 15.99 -6.40
C ARG A 147 -9.40 16.69 -5.25
N ALA A 148 -10.71 16.54 -5.18
CA ALA A 148 -11.51 17.07 -4.09
C ALA A 148 -11.35 16.29 -2.77
N ASN A 149 -10.81 15.06 -2.81
CA ASN A 149 -10.54 14.29 -1.61
C ASN A 149 -9.35 14.90 -0.85
N PRO A 150 -9.46 15.17 0.48
CA PRO A 150 -8.38 15.79 1.26
C PRO A 150 -7.09 14.96 1.32
N PHE A 151 -7.16 13.65 1.07
CA PHE A 151 -6.01 12.74 1.10
C PHE A 151 -5.46 12.39 -0.29
N HIS A 152 -5.89 13.07 -1.35
CA HIS A 152 -5.45 12.76 -2.71
C HIS A 152 -3.94 12.94 -2.91
N ALA A 153 -3.35 13.96 -2.27
CA ALA A 153 -1.92 14.25 -2.40
C ALA A 153 -1.07 13.15 -1.75
N GLU A 154 -1.47 12.69 -0.56
CA GLU A 154 -0.83 11.56 0.15
C GLU A 154 -0.99 10.25 -0.61
N ALA A 155 -2.14 10.01 -1.22
CA ALA A 155 -2.37 8.85 -2.07
C ALA A 155 -1.48 8.86 -3.32
N VAL A 156 -1.27 10.00 -3.94
CA VAL A 156 -0.35 10.17 -5.07
C VAL A 156 1.10 9.91 -4.63
N ARG A 157 1.53 10.43 -3.47
CA ARG A 157 2.87 10.16 -2.92
C ARG A 157 3.05 8.67 -2.67
N LEU A 158 2.11 8.03 -1.96
CA LEU A 158 2.11 6.60 -1.69
C LEU A 158 2.20 5.80 -2.99
N ARG A 159 1.41 6.16 -4.01
CA ARG A 159 1.44 5.45 -5.29
C ARG A 159 2.80 5.54 -6.01
N ARG A 160 3.53 6.64 -5.84
CA ARG A 160 4.89 6.73 -6.39
C ARG A 160 5.85 5.78 -5.67
N TYR A 161 5.78 5.72 -4.34
CA TYR A 161 6.58 4.76 -3.55
C TYR A 161 6.26 3.30 -3.92
N ASP A 162 4.98 2.96 -4.07
CA ASP A 162 4.53 1.65 -4.52
C ASP A 162 5.15 1.29 -5.90
N GLU A 163 5.15 2.18 -6.87
CA GLU A 163 5.71 1.89 -8.20
C GLU A 163 7.23 1.72 -8.17
N GLU A 164 7.93 2.46 -7.33
CA GLU A 164 9.39 2.41 -7.19
C GLU A 164 9.88 1.24 -6.31
N ALA A 165 9.02 0.69 -5.47
CA ALA A 165 9.35 -0.35 -4.47
C ALA A 165 9.47 -1.76 -5.07
N LYS A 166 10.24 -1.94 -6.16
CA LYS A 166 10.31 -3.19 -6.94
C LYS A 166 11.74 -3.62 -7.27
N ASP A 167 12.72 -3.16 -6.50
CA ASP A 167 14.14 -3.52 -6.67
C ASP A 167 14.48 -4.80 -5.88
N PRO A 168 14.84 -5.92 -6.54
CA PRO A 168 15.19 -7.16 -5.85
C PRO A 168 16.49 -7.06 -5.04
N GLN A 169 17.30 -6.02 -5.24
CA GLN A 169 18.58 -5.81 -4.54
C GLN A 169 18.48 -4.75 -3.43
N ALA A 170 17.33 -4.10 -3.26
CA ALA A 170 17.16 -3.06 -2.26
C ALA A 170 17.39 -3.60 -0.83
N GLN A 171 18.17 -2.84 -0.07
CA GLN A 171 18.37 -3.08 1.37
C GLN A 171 17.45 -2.14 2.14
N THR A 172 16.62 -2.68 3.01
CA THR A 172 15.68 -1.92 3.84
C THR A 172 15.85 -2.26 5.31
N PRO A 173 15.47 -1.37 6.22
CA PRO A 173 15.19 -1.75 7.61
C PRO A 173 14.19 -2.91 7.68
N ASP A 174 14.16 -3.61 8.81
CA ASP A 174 13.21 -4.69 9.04
C ASP A 174 11.79 -4.18 9.36
N PHE A 175 10.84 -5.09 9.44
CA PHE A 175 9.45 -4.76 9.71
C PHE A 175 9.26 -4.09 11.09
N ASP A 176 10.00 -4.54 12.10
CA ASP A 176 9.97 -3.99 13.46
C ASP A 176 10.39 -2.51 13.52
N HIS A 177 11.33 -2.11 12.66
CA HIS A 177 11.73 -0.70 12.54
C HIS A 177 10.54 0.21 12.22
N TYR A 178 9.65 -0.19 11.33
CA TYR A 178 8.49 0.61 10.94
C TYR A 178 7.32 0.48 11.91
N LEU A 179 7.22 -0.61 12.65
CA LEU A 179 6.17 -0.80 13.67
C LEU A 179 6.24 0.23 14.82
N ARG A 180 7.35 0.98 14.96
CA ARG A 180 7.42 2.12 15.88
C ARG A 180 6.35 3.18 15.63
N HIS A 181 5.89 3.33 14.36
CA HIS A 181 4.88 4.31 13.97
C HIS A 181 3.44 3.88 14.34
N VAL A 182 3.25 2.61 14.73
CA VAL A 182 1.92 2.09 15.08
C VAL A 182 1.31 2.87 16.23
N ALA A 183 2.07 3.12 17.31
CA ALA A 183 1.57 3.82 18.49
C ALA A 183 1.12 5.26 18.19
N ASP A 184 1.87 5.97 17.32
CA ASP A 184 1.60 7.37 16.96
C ASP A 184 0.39 7.53 16.03
N CYS A 185 0.02 6.47 15.31
CA CYS A 185 -1.04 6.49 14.30
C CYS A 185 -2.35 5.82 14.74
N ARG A 186 -2.40 5.24 15.94
CA ARG A 186 -3.61 4.59 16.48
C ARG A 186 -4.75 5.58 16.72
N LYS A 187 -5.98 5.03 16.67
CA LYS A 187 -7.18 5.72 17.15
C LYS A 187 -7.22 5.78 18.67
#